data_5bef9a1d82aab0ead93810f70a9b7ad8
#
_entry.id   5bef9a1d82aab0ead93810f70a9b7ad8
#
_cell.length_a   1.000
_cell.length_b   1.000
_cell.length_c   1.000
_cell.angle_alpha   90.00
_cell.angle_beta   90.00
_cell.angle_gamma   90.00
#
_symmetry.space_group_name_H-M   'P 1'
#
loop_
_entity.id
_entity.type
_entity.pdbx_description
1 polymer ?
#
loop_
_entity_poly.entity_id
_entity_poly.type
_entity_poly.pdbx_seq_one_letter_code
_entity_poly.pdbx_strand_id
1 'polypeptide(L)'
;AKGRELSCVPISSGNFSAATVPYEKIINLAILSRAKSVALAHNHPSGSVLPSEKDIDVTYTLSEKLETMSLSLLDHIIIAGDEYLSICDCMARMGDFSFAD
;
A
#
# COMPACT_ATOMS: atom_id res chain seq x y z
N ALA A 1 17.14 8.60 -12.48
CA ALA A 1 17.03 8.71 -12.14
C ALA A 1 17.38 8.93 -11.42
N LYS A 2 17.53 9.03 -11.58
CA LYS A 2 17.64 9.12 -10.89
C LYS A 2 16.65 9.17 -10.30
N GLY A 3 15.89 9.16 -10.56
CA GLY A 3 14.71 9.05 -10.18
C GLY A 3 14.42 8.91 -8.84
N ARG A 4 14.81 9.54 -8.22
CA ARG A 4 14.59 9.38 -7.04
C ARG A 4 13.63 10.24 -6.53
N GLU A 5 12.82 10.92 -7.30
CA GLU A 5 11.81 11.72 -6.81
C GLU A 5 10.73 10.94 -6.21
N LEU A 6 10.31 11.21 -5.01
CA LEU A 6 9.20 10.60 -4.36
C LEU A 6 8.09 11.61 -4.24
N SER A 7 6.90 11.20 -4.61
CA SER A 7 5.73 12.04 -4.42
C SER A 7 4.90 11.48 -3.32
N CYS A 8 4.51 12.33 -2.41
CA CYS A 8 3.67 11.95 -1.31
C CYS A 8 2.32 12.60 -1.47
N VAL A 9 1.29 11.82 -1.60
CA VAL A 9 -0.05 12.34 -1.78
C VAL A 9 -0.93 11.88 -0.65
N PRO A 10 -1.46 12.79 0.14
CA PRO A 10 -2.34 12.39 1.23
C PRO A 10 -3.64 11.83 0.67
N ILE A 11 -4.05 10.71 1.20
CA ILE A 11 -5.32 10.11 0.84
C ILE A 11 -6.04 9.94 2.13
N SER A 12 -7.09 10.70 2.34
CA SER A 12 -7.77 10.59 3.58
C SER A 12 -8.96 9.69 3.43
N SER A 13 -9.30 9.02 4.49
CA SER A 13 -10.41 8.17 4.44
C SER A 13 -10.87 7.88 5.83
N GLY A 14 -12.13 8.03 6.07
CA GLY A 14 -12.71 7.72 7.34
C GLY A 14 -12.74 6.24 7.57
N ASN A 15 -13.08 5.48 6.55
CA ASN A 15 -13.16 4.04 6.69
C ASN A 15 -12.23 3.39 5.71
N PHE A 16 -11.13 2.91 6.22
CA PHE A 16 -10.14 2.28 5.38
C PHE A 16 -10.54 0.83 5.08
N SER A 17 -10.85 0.54 3.85
CA SER A 17 -11.19 -0.82 3.44
C SER A 17 -10.97 -0.95 1.95
N ALA A 18 -11.00 -2.17 1.44
CA ALA A 18 -10.80 -2.39 0.02
C ALA A 18 -11.85 -1.68 -0.82
N ALA A 19 -13.02 -1.39 -0.24
CA ALA A 19 -14.08 -0.72 -0.98
C ALA A 19 -13.93 0.80 -1.00
N THR A 20 -13.15 1.36 -0.09
CA THR A 20 -13.07 2.81 0.04
C THR A 20 -11.77 3.42 -0.43
N VAL A 21 -10.75 2.60 -0.67
CA VAL A 21 -9.47 3.12 -1.15
C VAL A 21 -9.64 3.64 -2.57
N PRO A 22 -9.15 4.85 -2.86
CA PRO A 22 -9.33 5.42 -4.20
C PRO A 22 -8.26 4.89 -5.15
N TYR A 23 -8.45 3.67 -5.62
CA TYR A 23 -7.44 2.99 -6.44
C TYR A 23 -7.15 3.74 -7.74
N GLU A 24 -8.19 4.23 -8.39
CA GLU A 24 -7.97 4.92 -9.66
C GLU A 24 -7.11 6.15 -9.49
N LYS A 25 -7.34 6.87 -8.40
CA LYS A 25 -6.56 8.05 -8.12
C LYS A 25 -5.10 7.69 -7.89
N ILE A 26 -4.87 6.63 -7.12
CA ILE A 26 -3.53 6.18 -6.83
C ILE A 26 -2.80 5.79 -8.12
N ILE A 27 -3.47 5.03 -8.94
CA ILE A 27 -2.87 4.55 -10.19
C ILE A 27 -2.62 5.71 -11.15
N ASN A 28 -3.57 6.61 -11.26
CA ASN A 28 -3.39 7.75 -12.15
C ASN A 28 -2.23 8.63 -11.71
N LEU A 29 -2.11 8.84 -10.41
CA LEU A 29 -0.99 9.63 -9.91
C LEU A 29 0.34 8.93 -10.18
N ALA A 30 0.36 7.61 -10.02
CA ALA A 30 1.59 6.86 -10.30
C ALA A 30 1.98 6.98 -11.76
N ILE A 31 1.00 6.84 -12.65
CA ILE A 31 1.27 6.92 -14.08
C ILE A 31 1.73 8.33 -14.46
N LEU A 32 1.06 9.33 -13.95
CA LEU A 32 1.42 10.71 -14.28
C LEU A 32 2.79 11.07 -13.74
N SER A 33 3.19 10.47 -12.63
CA SER A 33 4.49 10.70 -12.04
C SER A 33 5.57 9.82 -12.64
N ARG A 34 5.19 8.95 -13.56
CA ARG A 34 6.11 8.00 -14.18
C ARG A 34 6.73 7.08 -13.14
N ALA A 35 5.99 6.80 -12.09
CA ALA A 35 6.45 5.88 -11.06
C ALA A 35 6.38 4.46 -11.57
N LYS A 36 7.21 3.61 -11.05
CA LYS A 36 7.16 2.19 -11.35
C LYS A 36 6.56 1.41 -10.22
N SER A 37 6.54 1.99 -9.03
CA SER A 37 5.98 1.31 -7.89
C SER A 37 5.34 2.32 -6.95
N VAL A 38 4.50 1.80 -6.07
CA VAL A 38 3.73 2.59 -5.13
C VAL A 38 3.89 2.00 -3.76
N ALA A 39 4.01 2.84 -2.76
CA ALA A 39 3.97 2.40 -1.37
C ALA A 39 2.78 3.09 -0.72
N LEU A 40 2.06 2.36 0.11
CA LEU A 40 0.92 2.88 0.82
C LEU A 40 1.23 2.91 2.30
N ALA A 41 0.82 3.95 2.97
CA ALA A 41 1.01 4.03 4.41
C ALA A 41 -0.25 4.57 5.04
N HIS A 42 -0.63 4.03 6.19
CA HIS A 42 -1.77 4.59 6.89
C HIS A 42 -1.63 4.38 8.40
N ASN A 43 -2.32 5.23 9.12
CA ASN A 43 -2.27 5.21 10.57
C ASN A 43 -3.35 4.32 11.14
N HIS A 44 -2.99 3.58 12.20
CA HIS A 44 -3.97 2.84 12.97
C HIS A 44 -4.28 3.63 14.23
N PRO A 45 -5.47 4.20 14.34
CA PRO A 45 -5.80 5.01 15.51
C PRO A 45 -5.78 4.21 16.81
N SER A 46 -5.94 2.91 16.71
CA SER A 46 -5.95 2.06 17.89
C SER A 46 -4.62 1.99 18.60
N GLY A 47 -3.54 2.37 17.92
CA GLY A 47 -2.23 2.27 18.50
C GLY A 47 -1.53 0.94 18.25
N SER A 48 -2.19 0.02 17.57
CA SER A 48 -1.59 -1.27 17.27
C SER A 48 -1.16 -1.32 15.82
N VAL A 49 0.03 -1.86 15.56
CA VAL A 49 0.49 -2.02 14.18
C VAL A 49 0.07 -3.34 13.56
N LEU A 50 -0.69 -4.16 14.28
CA LEU A 50 -1.11 -5.43 13.72
C LEU A 50 -2.06 -5.21 12.55
N PRO A 51 -1.83 -5.89 11.43
CA PRO A 51 -2.70 -5.73 10.27
C PRO A 51 -4.07 -6.33 10.55
N SER A 52 -5.09 -5.66 10.05
CA SER A 52 -6.44 -6.20 10.10
C SER A 52 -6.74 -6.91 8.79
N GLU A 53 -7.86 -7.62 8.75
CA GLU A 53 -8.27 -8.22 7.50
C GLU A 53 -8.46 -7.18 6.42
N LYS A 54 -8.96 -6.01 6.81
CA LYS A 54 -9.16 -4.95 5.83
C LYS A 54 -7.84 -4.48 5.25
N ASP A 55 -6.80 -4.42 6.07
CA ASP A 55 -5.47 -4.02 5.59
C ASP A 55 -4.96 -5.02 4.57
N ILE A 56 -5.14 -6.30 4.85
CA ILE A 56 -4.67 -7.34 3.96
C ILE A 56 -5.45 -7.31 2.64
N ASP A 57 -6.77 -7.10 2.73
CA ASP A 57 -7.59 -6.99 1.52
C ASP A 57 -7.14 -5.84 0.64
N VAL A 58 -6.85 -4.70 1.25
CA VAL A 58 -6.38 -3.54 0.49
C VAL A 58 -5.05 -3.86 -0.18
N THR A 59 -4.17 -4.54 0.55
CA THR A 59 -2.86 -4.88 0.01
C THR A 59 -2.99 -5.75 -1.23
N TYR A 60 -3.81 -6.79 -1.16
CA TYR A 60 -4.01 -7.65 -2.32
C TYR A 60 -4.70 -6.92 -3.46
N THR A 61 -5.73 -6.17 -3.16
CA THR A 61 -6.49 -5.48 -4.20
C THR A 61 -5.63 -4.46 -4.92
N LEU A 62 -4.88 -3.67 -4.16
CA LEU A 62 -4.03 -2.67 -4.77
C LEU A 62 -2.93 -3.32 -5.59
N SER A 63 -2.32 -4.37 -5.06
CA SER A 63 -1.27 -5.07 -5.78
C SER A 63 -1.77 -5.60 -7.12
N GLU A 64 -2.95 -6.21 -7.12
CA GLU A 64 -3.50 -6.72 -8.36
C GLU A 64 -3.78 -5.63 -9.38
N LYS A 65 -4.37 -4.54 -8.91
CA LYS A 65 -4.69 -3.45 -9.82
C LYS A 65 -3.45 -2.79 -10.38
N LEU A 66 -2.42 -2.65 -9.56
CA LEU A 66 -1.17 -2.07 -10.04
C LEU A 66 -0.52 -2.96 -11.08
N GLU A 67 -0.58 -4.27 -10.87
CA GLU A 67 0.04 -5.18 -11.83
C GLU A 67 -0.60 -5.12 -13.20
N THR A 68 -1.90 -4.88 -13.26
CA THR A 68 -2.55 -4.76 -14.56
C THR A 68 -2.02 -3.56 -15.34
N MET A 69 -1.41 -2.61 -14.65
CA MET A 69 -0.86 -1.43 -15.30
C MET A 69 0.66 -1.47 -15.34
N SER A 70 1.23 -2.63 -15.12
CA SER A 70 2.68 -2.82 -15.11
C SER A 70 3.36 -2.01 -14.02
N LEU A 71 2.65 -1.81 -12.93
CA LEU A 71 3.20 -1.18 -11.74
C LEU A 71 3.26 -2.21 -10.64
N SER A 72 3.99 -1.91 -9.59
CA SER A 72 4.09 -2.85 -8.48
C SER A 72 3.82 -2.15 -7.16
N LEU A 73 3.35 -2.92 -6.20
CA LEU A 73 3.20 -2.43 -4.84
C LEU A 73 4.50 -2.71 -4.11
N LEU A 74 5.15 -1.63 -3.70
CA LEU A 74 6.41 -1.76 -3.01
C LEU A 74 6.19 -2.18 -1.57
N ASP A 75 5.21 -1.58 -0.92
CA ASP A 75 4.92 -1.90 0.46
C ASP A 75 3.59 -1.29 0.88
N HIS A 76 3.07 -1.79 2.00
CA HIS A 76 1.93 -1.20 2.67
C HIS A 76 2.32 -1.13 4.14
N ILE A 77 2.47 0.07 4.66
CA ILE A 77 3.03 0.29 5.97
C ILE A 77 1.95 0.80 6.91
N ILE A 78 1.84 0.17 8.06
CA ILE A 78 0.95 0.60 9.11
C ILE A 78 1.77 1.40 10.11
N ILE A 79 1.27 2.55 10.49
CA ILE A 79 1.94 3.41 11.44
C ILE A 79 1.06 3.58 12.67
N ALA A 80 1.62 3.40 13.83
CA ALA A 80 0.90 3.57 15.08
C ALA A 80 1.86 4.18 16.09
N GLY A 81 1.69 5.47 16.35
CA GLY A 81 2.58 6.17 17.24
C GLY A 81 4.01 6.14 16.71
N ASP A 82 4.92 5.62 17.51
CA ASP A 82 6.31 5.53 17.11
C ASP A 82 6.65 4.22 16.43
N GLU A 83 5.68 3.38 16.21
CA GLU A 83 5.93 2.07 15.62
C GLU A 83 5.40 1.99 14.22
N TYR A 84 5.97 1.08 13.45
CA TYR A 84 5.44 0.82 12.13
C TYR A 84 5.63 -0.65 11.79
N LEU A 85 4.87 -1.12 10.84
CA LEU A 85 4.96 -2.49 10.39
C LEU A 85 4.80 -2.53 8.87
N SER A 86 5.70 -3.23 8.21
CA SER A 86 5.60 -3.45 6.77
C SER A 86 4.75 -4.70 6.55
N ILE A 87 3.61 -4.54 5.93
CA ILE A 87 2.74 -5.67 5.67
C ILE A 87 3.38 -6.61 4.67
N CYS A 88 4.00 -6.08 3.62
CA CYS A 88 4.62 -6.94 2.62
C CYS A 88 5.73 -7.79 3.21
N ASP A 89 6.53 -7.21 4.07
CA ASP A 89 7.59 -7.95 4.73
C ASP A 89 7.02 -9.03 5.64
N CYS A 90 5.98 -8.66 6.38
CA CYS A 90 5.34 -9.59 7.29
C CYS A 90 4.76 -10.79 6.53
N MET A 91 4.09 -10.51 5.42
CA MET A 91 3.49 -11.57 4.62
C MET A 91 4.55 -12.46 4.00
N ALA A 92 5.64 -11.89 3.55
CA ALA A 92 6.72 -12.66 2.98
C ALA A 92 7.32 -13.60 4.02
N ARG A 93 7.44 -13.13 5.25
CA ARG A 93 8.00 -13.96 6.30
C ARG A 93 7.09 -15.11 6.68
N MET A 94 5.79 -14.89 6.61
CA MET A 94 4.86 -15.94 6.94
C MET A 94 4.80 -17.02 5.89
N GLY A 95 5.21 -16.70 4.67
CA GLY A 95 5.23 -17.70 3.63
C GLY A 95 3.86 -18.09 3.11
N ASP A 96 2.82 -17.35 3.49
CA ASP A 96 1.48 -17.72 3.12
C ASP A 96 1.09 -17.24 1.77
N PHE A 97 1.76 -16.28 1.24
CA PHE A 97 1.36 -15.78 -0.04
C PHE A 97 2.48 -14.96 -0.61
N SER A 98 2.31 -14.68 -1.85
CA SER A 98 3.31 -14.01 -2.58
C SER A 98 2.65 -12.99 -3.44
N PHE A 99 3.17 -11.79 -3.44
CA PHE A 99 2.60 -10.78 -4.27
C PHE A 99 3.21 -10.77 -5.62
N ALA A 100 4.38 -11.30 -5.76
CA ALA A 100 5.11 -11.09 -6.97
C ALA A 100 4.85 -12.12 -8.00
N ASP A 101 4.09 -13.07 -7.66
CA ASP A 101 3.87 -14.09 -8.62
C ASP A 101 2.74 -13.83 -9.49
#